data_db94f2037a487bd44caebda679150a20
#
_entry.id   db94f2037a487bd44caebda679150a20
#
_cell.length_a   1.000
_cell.length_b   1.000
_cell.length_c   1.000
_cell.angle_alpha   90.00
_cell.angle_beta   90.00
_cell.angle_gamma   90.00
#
_symmetry.space_group_name_H-M   'P 1'
#
loop_
_entity.id
_entity.type
_entity.pdbx_description
1 polymer ?
#
loop_
_entity_poly.entity_id
_entity_poly.type
_entity_poly.pdbx_seq_one_letter_code
_entity_poly.pdbx_strand_id
1 'polypeptide(L)' 'MTLLSQQDRQLAITAFEHYADFLKTEIAFIEDSQLVDDPNYPEYATYKQELYELNTLLNWVRLEQYKNEN' A
#
# COMPACT_ATOMS: atom_id res chain seq x y z
N MET A 1 20.05 11.11 -12.24
CA MET A 1 19.25 10.32 -11.30
C MET A 1 19.33 8.85 -11.63
N THR A 2 19.63 8.03 -10.65
CA THR A 2 19.75 6.60 -10.87
C THR A 2 18.37 5.96 -10.79
N LEU A 3 17.97 5.28 -11.86
CA LEU A 3 16.73 4.50 -11.83
C LEU A 3 16.95 3.23 -11.00
N LEU A 4 15.89 2.78 -10.36
CA LEU A 4 15.95 1.51 -9.65
C LEU A 4 16.20 0.38 -10.64
N SER A 5 17.02 -0.57 -10.25
CA SER A 5 17.20 -1.78 -11.04
C SER A 5 15.88 -2.56 -11.07
N GLN A 6 15.75 -3.48 -12.03
CA GLN A 6 14.58 -4.34 -12.11
C GLN A 6 14.39 -5.13 -10.82
N GLN A 7 15.49 -5.62 -10.26
CA GLN A 7 15.45 -6.38 -9.02
C GLN A 7 14.98 -5.51 -7.85
N ASP A 8 15.49 -4.27 -7.78
CA ASP A 8 15.10 -3.35 -6.72
C ASP A 8 13.64 -2.95 -6.84
N ARG A 9 13.15 -2.74 -8.07
CA ARG A 9 11.74 -2.42 -8.30
C ARG A 9 10.85 -3.59 -7.86
N GLN A 10 11.24 -4.82 -8.18
CA GLN A 10 10.45 -5.99 -7.78
C GLN A 10 10.41 -6.12 -6.27
N LEU A 11 11.53 -5.86 -5.61
CA LEU A 11 11.59 -5.89 -4.15
C LEU A 11 10.67 -4.83 -3.54
N ALA A 12 10.67 -3.63 -4.11
CA ALA A 12 9.80 -2.56 -3.63
C ALA A 12 8.32 -2.92 -3.81
N ILE A 13 7.97 -3.48 -4.98
CA ILE A 13 6.59 -3.91 -5.24
C ILE A 13 6.17 -4.95 -4.22
N THR A 14 7.02 -5.94 -3.98
CA THR A 14 6.72 -7.00 -3.02
C THR A 14 6.51 -6.45 -1.62
N ALA A 15 7.39 -5.55 -1.18
CA ALA A 15 7.28 -4.93 0.14
C ALA A 15 6.01 -4.11 0.26
N PHE A 16 5.68 -3.32 -0.77
CA PHE A 16 4.47 -2.50 -0.77
C PHE A 16 3.22 -3.36 -0.77
N GLU A 17 3.21 -4.48 -1.51
CA GLU A 17 2.07 -5.38 -1.53
C GLU A 17 1.84 -6.03 -0.17
N HIS A 18 2.91 -6.43 0.52
CA HIS A 18 2.80 -6.99 1.88
C HIS A 18 2.23 -5.96 2.85
N TYR A 19 2.68 -4.72 2.76
CA TYR A 19 2.15 -3.67 3.62
C TYR A 19 0.69 -3.36 3.28
N ALA A 20 0.34 -3.36 2.00
CA ALA A 20 -1.04 -3.16 1.58
C ALA A 20 -1.94 -4.26 2.15
N ASP A 21 -1.49 -5.51 2.13
CA ASP A 21 -2.25 -6.62 2.69
C ASP A 21 -2.45 -6.45 4.20
N PHE A 22 -1.42 -6.01 4.90
CA PHE A 22 -1.53 -5.70 6.33
C PHE A 22 -2.59 -4.63 6.57
N LEU A 23 -2.54 -3.54 5.82
CA LEU A 23 -3.50 -2.45 5.97
C LEU A 23 -4.93 -2.92 5.68
N LYS A 24 -5.10 -3.70 4.62
CA LYS A 24 -6.42 -4.23 4.26
C LYS A 24 -6.99 -5.13 5.37
N THR A 25 -6.14 -5.94 5.97
CA THR A 25 -6.55 -6.83 7.05
C THR A 25 -6.98 -6.03 8.28
N GLU A 26 -6.21 -5.01 8.65
CA GLU A 26 -6.54 -4.17 9.79
C GLU A 26 -7.82 -3.37 9.56
N ILE A 27 -7.98 -2.81 8.36
CA ILE A 27 -9.18 -2.06 7.99
C ILE A 27 -10.40 -2.98 8.05
N ALA A 28 -10.31 -4.19 7.49
CA ALA A 28 -11.40 -5.15 7.50
C ALA A 28 -11.79 -5.53 8.92
N PHE A 29 -10.81 -5.72 9.80
CA PHE A 29 -11.08 -6.04 11.21
C PHE A 29 -11.90 -4.94 11.87
N ILE A 30 -11.49 -3.69 11.66
CA ILE A 30 -12.17 -2.53 12.27
C ILE A 30 -13.60 -2.42 11.73
N GLU A 31 -13.77 -2.59 10.41
CA GLU A 31 -15.08 -2.50 9.78
C GLU A 31 -16.01 -3.64 10.20
N ASP A 32 -15.49 -4.87 10.22
CA ASP A 32 -16.27 -6.04 10.57
C ASP A 32 -16.66 -6.04 12.05
N SER A 33 -15.84 -5.41 12.89
CA SER A 33 -16.10 -5.31 14.33
C SER A 33 -16.95 -4.09 14.68
N GLN A 34 -17.34 -3.30 13.68
CA GLN A 34 -18.15 -2.09 13.86
C GLN A 34 -17.45 -1.05 14.75
N LEU A 35 -16.14 -0.93 14.60
CA LEU A 35 -15.30 -0.04 15.41
C LEU A 35 -14.88 1.22 14.65
N VAL A 36 -15.50 1.50 13.49
CA VAL A 36 -15.10 2.60 12.62
C VAL A 36 -15.14 3.94 13.37
N ASP A 37 -16.17 4.13 14.19
CA ASP A 37 -16.36 5.40 14.93
C ASP A 37 -15.87 5.31 16.36
N ASP A 38 -15.20 4.22 16.74
CA ASP A 38 -14.73 4.03 18.11
C ASP A 38 -13.48 4.88 18.35
N PRO A 39 -13.48 5.76 19.36
CA PRO A 39 -12.32 6.61 19.65
C PRO A 39 -11.07 5.82 20.07
N ASN A 40 -11.22 4.53 20.42
CA ASN A 40 -10.08 3.68 20.73
C ASN A 40 -9.39 3.14 19.47
N TYR A 41 -9.93 3.42 18.28
CA TYR A 41 -9.37 2.97 17.00
C TYR A 41 -9.19 4.15 16.06
N PRO A 42 -8.41 5.16 16.45
CA PRO A 42 -8.20 6.34 15.59
C PRO A 42 -7.40 6.01 14.34
N GLU A 43 -6.71 4.88 14.32
CA GLU A 43 -5.87 4.45 13.21
C GLU A 43 -6.66 4.07 11.96
N TYR A 44 -7.99 3.91 12.06
CA TYR A 44 -8.79 3.52 10.90
C TYR A 44 -8.63 4.51 9.73
N ALA A 45 -8.79 5.81 10.02
CA ALA A 45 -8.64 6.83 8.99
C ALA A 45 -7.21 6.88 8.44
N THR A 46 -6.22 6.73 9.33
CA THR A 46 -4.82 6.71 8.96
C THR A 46 -4.51 5.55 8.04
N TYR A 47 -4.99 4.35 8.38
CA TYR A 47 -4.77 3.15 7.56
C TYR A 47 -5.40 3.30 6.19
N LYS A 48 -6.60 3.86 6.11
CA LYS A 48 -7.25 4.07 4.81
C LYS A 48 -6.46 5.06 3.95
N GLN A 49 -5.95 6.14 4.55
CA GLN A 49 -5.14 7.11 3.84
C GLN A 49 -3.83 6.49 3.36
N GLU A 50 -3.17 5.72 4.22
CA GLU A 50 -1.93 5.05 3.87
C GLU A 50 -2.14 4.04 2.74
N LEU A 51 -3.25 3.30 2.79
CA LEU A 51 -3.55 2.33 1.74
C LEU A 51 -3.76 3.03 0.40
N TYR A 52 -4.45 4.17 0.40
CA TYR A 52 -4.64 4.95 -0.82
C TYR A 52 -3.31 5.40 -1.39
N GLU A 53 -2.45 5.97 -0.54
CA GLU A 53 -1.14 6.45 -0.97
C GLU A 53 -0.26 5.30 -1.47
N LEU A 54 -0.33 4.17 -0.78
CA LEU A 54 0.46 3.00 -1.14
C LEU A 54 0.03 2.44 -2.50
N ASN A 55 -1.29 2.38 -2.76
CA ASN A 55 -1.78 1.94 -4.06
C ASN A 55 -1.34 2.88 -5.17
N THR A 56 -1.29 4.19 -4.90
CA THR A 56 -0.81 5.18 -5.85
C THR A 56 0.67 4.93 -6.17
N LEU A 57 1.48 4.68 -5.15
CA LEU A 57 2.90 4.39 -5.32
C LEU A 57 3.11 3.08 -6.09
N LEU A 58 2.33 2.05 -5.78
CA LEU A 58 2.41 0.78 -6.50
C LEU A 58 2.12 0.96 -7.98
N ASN A 59 1.08 1.71 -8.30
CA ASN A 59 0.73 1.97 -9.69
C ASN A 59 1.86 2.71 -10.40
N TRP A 60 2.47 3.68 -9.73
CA TRP A 60 3.59 4.43 -10.30
C TRP A 60 4.80 3.53 -10.57
N VAL A 61 5.17 2.69 -9.61
CA VAL A 61 6.31 1.79 -9.76
C VAL A 61 6.07 0.79 -10.90
N ARG A 62 4.84 0.26 -11.00
CA ARG A 62 4.48 -0.66 -12.07
C ARG A 62 4.54 0.00 -13.43
N LEU A 63 4.12 1.26 -13.53
CA LEU A 63 4.21 2.01 -14.79
C LEU A 63 5.66 2.23 -15.20
N GLU A 64 6.53 2.55 -14.25
CA GLU A 64 7.95 2.71 -14.53
C GLU A 64 8.57 1.40 -15.02
N GLN A 65 8.19 0.28 -14.40
CA GLN A 65 8.65 -1.04 -14.82
C GLN A 65 8.22 -1.33 -16.26
N TYR A 66 6.97 -1.04 -16.57
CA TYR A 66 6.42 -1.28 -17.90
C TYR A 66 7.15 -0.44 -18.96
N LYS A 67 7.39 0.83 -18.66
CA LYS A 67 8.10 1.72 -19.59
C LYS A 67 9.51 1.25 -19.87
N ASN A 68 10.17 0.68 -18.87
CA ASN A 68 11.56 0.22 -19.03
C ASN A 68 11.69 -1.08 -19.76
N GLU A 69 10.60 -1.83 -19.91
CA GLU A 69 10.58 -3.08 -20.67
C GLU A 69 10.38 -2.84 -22.16
N ASN A 70 10.03 -1.64 -22.56
CA ASN A 70 9.83 -1.26 -23.94
C ASN A 70 11.02 -0.43 -24.43
#